data_b430e3a66eee3136d90bce3a46a57c0b
#
_entry.id   b430e3a66eee3136d90bce3a46a57c0b
#
_cell.length_a   1.000
_cell.length_b   1.000
_cell.length_c   1.000
_cell.angle_alpha   90.00
_cell.angle_beta   90.00
_cell.angle_gamma   90.00
#
_symmetry.space_group_name_H-M   'P 1'
#
loop_
_entity.id
_entity.type
_entity.pdbx_description
1 polymer ?
#
loop_
_entity_poly.entity_id
_entity_poly.type
_entity_poly.pdbx_seq_one_letter_code
_entity_poly.pdbx_strand_id
1 'polypeptide(L)'
;MRFASYHPRVFDRPNRRLKVLVVEEGTSLNCNIFRGATDHDYDILDCDAAQSDPASFRRKWREVQRKIAHQPYDLAVVTERKYAFWRRGAGPVSGLWRLAKAWLTHPWRVAHLAVPRALTKAAIPWALVDRNDQVLLNEGSHMFFRDCTAFFVRELLTNRFEIFQAYRRGEPGCRLWPIGPRTEYPLKKIRPISLGLQVPEEKFRGLHVEKKHDIFFCGTTDMRTPRVSALEEIRASAEREGWKLKLVERMPQDEFLKNCAESWLVLSPSGNGWDCWRHTEVLMAGSVPLINYPWIERHAPLRDKEHVLLYSPEQGHLTHVIRSALADREGLRRMAQAGREHVLRYHTYQALRDYLLTETLDMARIRS
;
A
#
# COMPACT_ATOMS: atom_id res chain seq x y z
N MET A 1 -2.95 -4.97 -26.15
CA MET A 1 -2.81 -3.58 -25.66
C MET A 1 -1.59 -3.52 -24.77
N ARG A 2 -0.54 -2.78 -25.14
CA ARG A 2 0.54 -2.43 -24.21
C ARG A 2 -0.04 -1.36 -23.29
N PHE A 3 -0.36 -1.71 -22.04
CA PHE A 3 -0.55 -0.69 -21.02
C PHE A 3 0.77 0.06 -20.93
N ALA A 4 0.73 1.36 -21.14
CA ALA A 4 1.91 2.19 -21.00
C ALA A 4 2.51 1.91 -19.61
N SER A 5 3.78 1.50 -19.59
CA SER A 5 4.51 1.35 -18.34
C SER A 5 4.35 2.67 -17.58
N TYR A 6 3.79 2.60 -16.38
CA TYR A 6 3.62 3.79 -15.54
C TYR A 6 5.03 4.30 -15.22
N HIS A 7 5.41 5.39 -15.87
CA HIS A 7 6.68 6.04 -15.55
C HIS A 7 6.44 6.92 -14.32
N PRO A 8 7.23 6.75 -13.27
CA PRO A 8 7.11 7.59 -12.08
C PRO A 8 7.32 9.05 -12.50
N ARG A 9 6.26 9.85 -12.37
CA ARG A 9 6.37 11.30 -12.51
C ARG A 9 6.76 11.86 -11.17
N VAL A 10 7.62 12.86 -11.17
CA VAL A 10 7.73 13.74 -10.01
C VAL A 10 6.46 14.57 -10.00
N PHE A 11 5.66 14.39 -8.97
CA PHE A 11 4.42 15.14 -8.84
C PHE A 11 4.78 16.51 -8.25
N ASP A 12 4.56 17.54 -9.04
CA ASP A 12 4.64 18.91 -8.52
C ASP A 12 3.53 19.08 -7.49
N ARG A 13 3.89 19.65 -6.35
CA ARG A 13 2.89 20.01 -5.35
C ARG A 13 1.85 20.95 -5.97
N PRO A 14 0.58 20.79 -5.59
CA PRO A 14 -0.42 21.79 -5.94
C PRO A 14 0.09 23.18 -5.56
N ASN A 15 0.07 24.11 -6.51
CA ASN A 15 0.60 25.48 -6.32
C ASN A 15 -0.14 26.29 -5.24
N ARG A 16 -1.18 25.73 -4.63
CA ARG A 16 -1.95 26.34 -3.55
C ARG A 16 -2.23 25.33 -2.43
N ARG A 17 -2.50 25.85 -1.26
CA ARG A 17 -2.96 25.04 -0.14
C ARG A 17 -4.36 24.51 -0.41
N LEU A 18 -4.53 23.20 -0.31
CA LEU A 18 -5.79 22.50 -0.54
C LEU A 18 -6.54 22.27 0.77
N LYS A 19 -7.86 22.25 0.71
CA LYS A 19 -8.74 21.75 1.78
C LYS A 19 -9.10 20.30 1.47
N VAL A 20 -8.59 19.36 2.26
CA VAL A 20 -8.70 17.92 2.00
C VAL A 20 -9.47 17.24 3.12
N LEU A 21 -10.57 16.56 2.79
CA LEU A 21 -11.23 15.67 3.72
C LEU A 21 -10.58 14.29 3.65
N VAL A 22 -10.14 13.75 4.78
CA VAL A 22 -9.60 12.40 4.90
C VAL A 22 -10.51 11.56 5.77
N VAL A 23 -11.04 10.47 5.22
CA VAL A 23 -11.85 9.50 5.97
C VAL A 23 -11.00 8.26 6.18
N GLU A 24 -10.49 8.12 7.38
CA GLU A 24 -9.56 7.05 7.76
C GLU A 24 -10.20 6.01 8.65
N GLU A 25 -9.69 4.78 8.53
CA GLU A 25 -9.77 3.75 9.54
C GLU A 25 -8.44 3.76 10.33
N GLY A 26 -8.51 4.18 11.59
CA GLY A 26 -7.37 4.73 12.36
C GLY A 26 -6.24 3.79 12.75
N THR A 27 -6.40 2.47 12.81
CA THR A 27 -5.32 1.56 13.23
C THR A 27 -4.60 0.86 12.09
N SER A 28 -5.09 1.00 10.88
CA SER A 28 -4.36 0.51 9.73
C SER A 28 -3.07 1.32 9.63
N LEU A 29 -1.93 0.66 9.79
CA LEU A 29 -0.57 1.19 9.62
C LEU A 29 -0.40 2.06 8.36
N ASN A 30 -1.33 1.98 7.45
CA ASN A 30 -1.37 2.60 6.15
C ASN A 30 -2.06 3.96 6.10
N CYS A 31 -2.71 4.40 7.17
CA CYS A 31 -3.49 5.64 7.19
C CYS A 31 -2.73 6.84 7.75
N ASN A 32 -1.49 6.62 8.18
CA ASN A 32 -0.70 7.67 8.83
C ASN A 32 -0.08 8.69 7.85
N ILE A 33 -0.26 8.52 6.55
CA ILE A 33 0.34 9.46 5.57
C ILE A 33 -0.19 10.89 5.71
N PHE A 34 -1.40 11.07 6.26
CA PHE A 34 -2.01 12.39 6.49
C PHE A 34 -1.89 12.89 7.92
N ARG A 35 -1.65 12.02 8.90
CA ARG A 35 -1.54 12.42 10.31
C ARG A 35 -0.30 13.27 10.55
N GLY A 36 -0.49 14.43 11.17
CA GLY A 36 0.61 15.39 11.44
C GLY A 36 1.13 16.12 10.20
N ALA A 37 0.55 15.90 9.03
CA ALA A 37 0.90 16.63 7.82
C ALA A 37 0.40 18.09 7.90
N THR A 38 1.23 19.04 7.43
CA THR A 38 0.97 20.48 7.49
C THR A 38 1.07 21.16 6.12
N ASP A 39 1.33 20.40 5.08
CA ASP A 39 1.47 20.83 3.70
C ASP A 39 0.17 21.35 3.10
N HIS A 40 -0.98 20.85 3.57
CA HIS A 40 -2.33 21.28 3.21
C HIS A 40 -3.24 21.35 4.45
N ASP A 41 -4.50 21.77 4.27
CA ASP A 41 -5.51 21.82 5.33
C ASP A 41 -6.29 20.50 5.36
N TYR A 42 -5.92 19.62 6.29
CA TYR A 42 -6.53 18.31 6.43
C TYR A 42 -7.62 18.29 7.50
N ASP A 43 -8.81 17.85 7.11
CA ASP A 43 -9.90 17.55 8.04
C ASP A 43 -10.05 16.03 8.12
N ILE A 44 -9.54 15.44 9.20
CA ILE A 44 -9.47 13.99 9.35
C ILE A 44 -10.70 13.50 10.13
N LEU A 45 -11.52 12.65 9.50
CA LEU A 45 -12.57 11.88 10.14
C LEU A 45 -12.01 10.49 10.49
N ASP A 46 -11.47 10.37 11.70
CA ASP A 46 -10.91 9.12 12.21
C ASP A 46 -12.03 8.18 12.64
N CYS A 47 -12.20 7.10 11.92
CA CYS A 47 -13.27 6.13 12.17
C CYS A 47 -12.92 5.14 13.29
N ASP A 48 -11.65 4.99 13.68
CA ASP A 48 -11.26 4.11 14.79
C ASP A 48 -11.37 4.81 16.15
N ALA A 49 -11.02 6.08 16.23
CA ALA A 49 -11.25 6.88 17.43
C ALA A 49 -12.72 6.87 17.84
N ALA A 50 -13.62 6.64 16.87
CA ALA A 50 -15.05 6.47 17.08
C ALA A 50 -15.44 5.21 17.87
N GLN A 51 -14.57 4.21 17.94
CA GLN A 51 -14.85 2.98 18.71
C GLN A 51 -14.81 3.26 20.21
N SER A 52 -13.93 4.15 20.63
CA SER A 52 -13.80 4.56 22.04
C SER A 52 -14.77 5.66 22.44
N ASP A 53 -15.19 6.53 21.50
CA ASP A 53 -16.16 7.61 21.77
C ASP A 53 -17.16 7.84 20.60
N PRO A 54 -18.25 7.06 20.55
CA PRO A 54 -19.29 7.21 19.53
C PRO A 54 -19.99 8.58 19.52
N ALA A 55 -20.03 9.27 20.65
CA ALA A 55 -20.68 10.57 20.74
C ALA A 55 -19.84 11.67 20.08
N SER A 56 -18.54 11.69 20.33
CA SER A 56 -17.59 12.59 19.66
C SER A 56 -17.58 12.34 18.15
N PHE A 57 -17.58 11.09 17.72
CA PHE A 57 -17.68 10.75 16.31
C PHE A 57 -18.95 11.33 15.66
N ARG A 58 -20.12 11.20 16.28
CA ARG A 58 -21.37 11.74 15.73
C ARG A 58 -21.33 13.27 15.62
N ARG A 59 -20.68 13.97 16.55
CA ARG A 59 -20.48 15.43 16.44
C ARG A 59 -19.59 15.77 15.24
N LYS A 60 -18.44 15.11 15.14
CA LYS A 60 -17.50 15.32 14.01
C LYS A 60 -18.13 14.95 12.67
N TRP A 61 -18.89 13.87 12.63
CA TRP A 61 -19.63 13.47 11.43
C TRP A 61 -20.63 14.55 10.97
N ARG A 62 -21.42 15.12 11.89
CA ARG A 62 -22.36 16.22 11.55
C ARG A 62 -21.63 17.46 11.07
N GLU A 63 -20.47 17.76 11.65
CA GLU A 63 -19.59 18.86 11.20
C GLU A 63 -19.11 18.63 9.76
N VAL A 64 -18.59 17.44 9.45
CA VAL A 64 -18.14 17.07 8.10
C VAL A 64 -19.29 17.15 7.10
N GLN A 65 -20.49 16.67 7.44
CA GLN A 65 -21.65 16.78 6.57
C GLN A 65 -22.04 18.24 6.28
N ARG A 66 -21.98 19.11 7.29
CA ARG A 66 -22.22 20.56 7.09
C ARG A 66 -21.15 21.18 6.20
N LYS A 67 -19.89 20.88 6.44
CA LYS A 67 -18.79 21.38 5.61
C LYS A 67 -18.91 20.92 4.15
N ILE A 68 -19.27 19.67 3.89
CA ILE A 68 -19.53 19.18 2.53
C ILE A 68 -20.63 20.01 1.85
N ALA A 69 -21.70 20.36 2.60
CA ALA A 69 -22.84 21.08 2.05
C ALA A 69 -22.58 22.59 1.81
N HIS A 70 -21.78 23.24 2.64
CA HIS A 70 -21.63 24.71 2.65
C HIS A 70 -20.22 25.22 2.31
N GLN A 71 -19.21 24.44 2.59
CA GLN A 71 -17.80 24.78 2.29
C GLN A 71 -17.13 23.56 1.66
N PRO A 72 -17.26 23.41 0.34
CA PRO A 72 -16.76 22.24 -0.33
C PRO A 72 -15.24 22.11 -0.17
N TYR A 73 -14.78 20.91 0.10
CA TYR A 73 -13.39 20.54 0.02
C TYR A 73 -12.91 20.58 -1.43
N ASP A 74 -11.63 20.81 -1.64
CA ASP A 74 -11.04 20.72 -2.97
C ASP A 74 -11.05 19.27 -3.46
N LEU A 75 -10.82 18.33 -2.53
CA LEU A 75 -10.94 16.90 -2.76
C LEU A 75 -11.10 16.12 -1.43
N ALA A 76 -11.43 14.85 -1.56
CA ALA A 76 -11.44 13.94 -0.41
C ALA A 76 -10.68 12.64 -0.70
N VAL A 77 -10.18 12.02 0.38
CA VAL A 77 -9.55 10.69 0.38
C VAL A 77 -10.32 9.79 1.30
N VAL A 78 -10.78 8.66 0.79
CA VAL A 78 -11.56 7.66 1.53
C VAL A 78 -10.80 6.34 1.51
N THR A 79 -10.37 5.88 2.67
CA THR A 79 -9.72 4.57 2.79
C THR A 79 -10.76 3.48 2.79
N GLU A 80 -10.52 2.43 2.03
CA GLU A 80 -11.41 1.27 1.98
C GLU A 80 -11.44 0.54 3.32
N ARG A 81 -12.62 0.04 3.67
CA ARG A 81 -12.84 -0.82 4.83
C ARG A 81 -13.43 -2.17 4.40
N LYS A 82 -12.95 -3.27 5.04
CA LYS A 82 -13.58 -4.59 4.88
C LYS A 82 -14.99 -4.59 5.50
N TYR A 83 -16.02 -4.48 4.65
CA TYR A 83 -17.40 -4.53 5.13
C TYR A 83 -17.91 -5.96 5.20
N ALA A 84 -18.07 -6.46 6.41
CA ALA A 84 -18.76 -7.74 6.67
C ALA A 84 -20.30 -7.64 6.62
N PHE A 85 -20.85 -6.51 6.13
CA PHE A 85 -22.31 -6.26 6.22
C PHE A 85 -23.14 -7.06 5.23
N TRP A 86 -22.59 -7.35 4.07
CA TRP A 86 -23.31 -8.03 3.00
C TRP A 86 -22.99 -9.51 2.99
N ARG A 87 -23.61 -10.27 3.92
CA ARG A 87 -23.72 -11.70 3.67
C ARG A 87 -24.72 -11.89 2.54
N ARG A 88 -24.29 -12.47 1.41
CA ARG A 88 -25.17 -12.87 0.31
C ARG A 88 -26.37 -13.68 0.87
N GLY A 89 -27.58 -13.36 0.46
CA GLY A 89 -28.83 -14.03 0.87
C GLY A 89 -29.66 -13.31 1.94
N ALA A 90 -29.23 -12.16 2.44
CA ALA A 90 -30.06 -11.33 3.30
C ALA A 90 -31.01 -10.48 2.46
N GLY A 91 -32.31 -10.66 2.63
CA GLY A 91 -33.32 -9.85 1.95
C GLY A 91 -33.27 -8.35 2.32
N PRO A 92 -33.88 -7.45 1.52
CA PRO A 92 -33.76 -6.00 1.67
C PRO A 92 -34.19 -5.48 3.06
N VAL A 93 -35.20 -6.08 3.67
CA VAL A 93 -35.70 -5.70 5.02
C VAL A 93 -34.63 -5.99 6.10
N SER A 94 -33.94 -7.13 6.01
CA SER A 94 -32.89 -7.46 6.95
C SER A 94 -31.66 -6.55 6.76
N GLY A 95 -31.43 -6.00 5.56
CA GLY A 95 -30.39 -5.03 5.26
C GLY A 95 -30.65 -3.68 5.94
N LEU A 96 -31.87 -3.16 5.86
CA LEU A 96 -32.28 -1.89 6.51
C LEU A 96 -32.18 -1.97 8.03
N TRP A 97 -32.64 -3.07 8.62
CA TRP A 97 -32.56 -3.27 10.08
C TRP A 97 -31.07 -3.37 10.54
N ARG A 98 -30.23 -4.05 9.77
CA ARG A 98 -28.79 -4.11 10.05
C ARG A 98 -28.12 -2.75 9.95
N LEU A 99 -28.48 -1.92 8.97
CA LEU A 99 -27.99 -0.55 8.84
C LEU A 99 -28.43 0.30 10.02
N ALA A 100 -29.71 0.22 10.45
CA ALA A 100 -30.21 0.92 11.61
C ALA A 100 -29.51 0.48 12.91
N LYS A 101 -29.35 -0.81 13.11
CA LYS A 101 -28.59 -1.36 14.24
C LYS A 101 -27.13 -0.92 14.18
N ALA A 102 -26.50 -0.98 12.99
CA ALA A 102 -25.13 -0.52 12.80
C ALA A 102 -24.98 0.97 13.11
N TRP A 103 -25.93 1.81 12.72
CA TRP A 103 -25.90 3.24 13.04
C TRP A 103 -25.94 3.51 14.55
N LEU A 104 -26.70 2.73 15.30
CA LEU A 104 -26.77 2.85 16.75
C LEU A 104 -25.50 2.36 17.45
N THR A 105 -24.97 1.21 17.01
CA THR A 105 -23.85 0.53 17.67
C THR A 105 -22.48 0.89 17.08
N HIS A 106 -22.43 1.20 15.78
CA HIS A 106 -21.19 1.42 15.03
C HIS A 106 -21.36 2.53 13.99
N PRO A 107 -21.63 3.80 14.41
CA PRO A 107 -21.97 4.89 13.49
C PRO A 107 -20.89 5.17 12.44
N TRP A 108 -19.63 4.92 12.75
CA TRP A 108 -18.53 5.05 11.79
C TRP A 108 -18.65 4.14 10.56
N ARG A 109 -19.26 2.97 10.71
CA ARG A 109 -19.50 2.06 9.58
C ARG A 109 -20.49 2.64 8.58
N VAL A 110 -21.50 3.34 9.09
CA VAL A 110 -22.50 4.00 8.24
C VAL A 110 -21.93 5.27 7.62
N ALA A 111 -21.08 6.00 8.34
CA ALA A 111 -20.39 7.17 7.81
C ALA A 111 -19.54 6.82 6.58
N HIS A 112 -18.82 5.71 6.60
CA HIS A 112 -18.06 5.21 5.44
C HIS A 112 -18.91 4.97 4.19
N LEU A 113 -20.20 4.61 4.36
CA LEU A 113 -21.13 4.46 3.24
C LEU A 113 -21.74 5.80 2.81
N ALA A 114 -21.95 6.70 3.77
CA ALA A 114 -22.62 7.97 3.53
C ALA A 114 -21.69 9.05 2.97
N VAL A 115 -20.41 9.07 3.38
CA VAL A 115 -19.43 10.07 2.88
C VAL A 115 -19.24 10.01 1.37
N PRO A 116 -18.94 8.87 0.74
CA PRO A 116 -18.77 8.79 -0.71
C PRO A 116 -20.00 9.32 -1.46
N ARG A 117 -21.21 8.99 -1.00
CA ARG A 117 -22.45 9.47 -1.60
C ARG A 117 -22.62 10.99 -1.47
N ALA A 118 -22.28 11.54 -0.29
CA ALA A 118 -22.34 12.98 -0.07
C ALA A 118 -21.33 13.73 -0.95
N LEU A 119 -20.10 13.22 -1.07
CA LEU A 119 -19.05 13.78 -1.93
C LEU A 119 -19.46 13.76 -3.40
N THR A 120 -19.98 12.63 -3.89
CA THR A 120 -20.48 12.51 -5.27
C THR A 120 -21.63 13.47 -5.53
N LYS A 121 -22.58 13.60 -4.61
CA LYS A 121 -23.70 14.55 -4.72
C LYS A 121 -23.23 16.01 -4.74
N ALA A 122 -22.20 16.34 -3.98
CA ALA A 122 -21.61 17.67 -3.92
C ALA A 122 -20.61 17.95 -5.05
N ALA A 123 -20.41 17.00 -5.97
CA ALA A 123 -19.42 17.05 -7.06
C ALA A 123 -17.97 17.30 -6.58
N ILE A 124 -17.66 16.91 -5.34
CA ILE A 124 -16.31 16.99 -4.80
C ILE A 124 -15.50 15.81 -5.33
N PRO A 125 -14.33 16.02 -5.99
CA PRO A 125 -13.46 14.94 -6.40
C PRO A 125 -13.02 14.10 -5.20
N TRP A 126 -13.01 12.77 -5.33
CA TRP A 126 -12.54 11.94 -4.24
C TRP A 126 -11.84 10.68 -4.69
N ALA A 127 -10.80 10.32 -3.96
CA ALA A 127 -10.04 9.12 -4.12
C ALA A 127 -10.56 8.00 -3.21
N LEU A 128 -10.67 6.80 -3.74
CA LEU A 128 -10.78 5.57 -2.95
C LEU A 128 -9.39 4.94 -2.83
N VAL A 129 -8.99 4.53 -1.63
CA VAL A 129 -7.68 3.91 -1.40
C VAL A 129 -7.86 2.53 -0.78
N ASP A 130 -7.53 1.50 -1.55
CA ASP A 130 -7.47 0.10 -1.08
C ASP A 130 -6.04 -0.26 -0.69
N ARG A 131 -5.85 -0.61 0.57
CA ARG A 131 -4.55 -0.96 1.16
C ARG A 131 -4.47 -2.38 1.69
N ASN A 132 -5.43 -3.20 1.30
CA ASN A 132 -5.45 -4.59 1.71
C ASN A 132 -4.27 -5.38 1.10
N ASP A 133 -3.90 -6.47 1.79
CA ASP A 133 -2.92 -7.44 1.28
C ASP A 133 -3.51 -8.36 0.20
N GLN A 134 -4.75 -8.13 -0.21
CA GLN A 134 -5.43 -8.95 -1.20
C GLN A 134 -5.35 -8.30 -2.56
N VAL A 135 -4.98 -9.10 -3.55
CA VAL A 135 -4.88 -8.69 -4.96
C VAL A 135 -6.25 -8.50 -5.65
N LEU A 136 -7.33 -8.86 -4.97
CA LEU A 136 -8.69 -8.75 -5.49
C LEU A 136 -9.46 -7.64 -4.80
N LEU A 137 -10.34 -6.98 -5.56
CA LEU A 137 -11.25 -5.99 -5.00
C LEU A 137 -12.14 -6.59 -3.92
N ASN A 138 -12.21 -5.93 -2.78
CA ASN A 138 -13.20 -6.25 -1.78
C ASN A 138 -14.62 -5.91 -2.27
N GLU A 139 -15.62 -6.62 -1.75
CA GLU A 139 -17.03 -6.35 -2.08
C GLU A 139 -17.44 -4.89 -1.79
N GLY A 140 -16.83 -4.24 -0.79
CA GLY A 140 -17.05 -2.84 -0.47
C GLY A 140 -16.56 -1.87 -1.54
N SER A 141 -15.41 -2.14 -2.14
CA SER A 141 -14.84 -1.32 -3.22
C SER A 141 -15.72 -1.27 -4.45
N HIS A 142 -16.40 -2.38 -4.77
CA HIS A 142 -17.30 -2.43 -5.91
C HIS A 142 -18.45 -1.43 -5.84
N MET A 143 -18.92 -1.10 -4.63
CA MET A 143 -20.01 -0.13 -4.43
C MET A 143 -19.59 1.29 -4.81
N PHE A 144 -18.31 1.63 -4.58
CA PHE A 144 -17.79 2.99 -4.70
C PHE A 144 -16.93 3.21 -5.94
N PHE A 145 -16.50 2.12 -6.56
CA PHE A 145 -15.62 2.17 -7.70
C PHE A 145 -16.18 2.98 -8.89
N ARG A 146 -17.50 3.00 -9.09
CA ARG A 146 -18.11 3.82 -10.16
C ARG A 146 -18.04 5.31 -9.86
N ASP A 147 -18.18 5.69 -8.61
CA ASP A 147 -18.42 7.07 -8.18
C ASP A 147 -17.14 7.81 -7.84
N CYS A 148 -16.08 7.11 -7.39
CA CYS A 148 -14.80 7.74 -7.08
C CYS A 148 -14.15 8.36 -8.33
N THR A 149 -13.39 9.40 -8.12
CA THR A 149 -12.59 10.06 -9.16
C THR A 149 -11.38 9.22 -9.53
N ALA A 150 -10.63 8.79 -8.53
CA ALA A 150 -9.46 7.90 -8.66
C ALA A 150 -9.60 6.73 -7.69
N PHE A 151 -9.03 5.58 -8.05
CA PHE A 151 -9.00 4.40 -7.20
C PHE A 151 -7.56 3.90 -7.08
N PHE A 152 -7.01 4.01 -5.88
CA PHE A 152 -5.65 3.60 -5.58
C PHE A 152 -5.63 2.20 -4.95
N VAL A 153 -4.86 1.30 -5.55
CA VAL A 153 -4.78 -0.11 -5.14
C VAL A 153 -3.33 -0.47 -4.83
N ARG A 154 -3.09 -1.01 -3.64
CA ARG A 154 -1.75 -1.40 -3.21
C ARG A 154 -1.25 -2.66 -3.94
N GLU A 155 -2.03 -3.71 -3.92
CA GLU A 155 -1.70 -4.99 -4.55
C GLU A 155 -2.31 -5.08 -5.96
N LEU A 156 -2.11 -4.03 -6.77
CA LEU A 156 -2.64 -3.97 -8.13
C LEU A 156 -1.88 -4.93 -9.04
N LEU A 157 -2.55 -5.98 -9.49
CA LEU A 157 -1.96 -6.94 -10.43
C LEU A 157 -1.61 -6.27 -11.76
N THR A 158 -0.51 -6.71 -12.39
CA THR A 158 -0.09 -6.27 -13.73
C THR A 158 -1.16 -6.55 -14.78
N ASN A 159 -1.91 -7.63 -14.62
CA ASN A 159 -3.15 -7.85 -15.35
C ASN A 159 -4.32 -7.23 -14.61
N ARG A 160 -4.61 -5.97 -14.89
CA ARG A 160 -5.67 -5.20 -14.20
C ARG A 160 -7.07 -5.80 -14.33
N PHE A 161 -7.34 -6.65 -15.29
CA PHE A 161 -8.63 -7.33 -15.41
C PHE A 161 -8.86 -8.34 -14.30
N GLU A 162 -7.80 -8.87 -13.69
CA GLU A 162 -7.91 -9.83 -12.61
C GLU A 162 -8.51 -9.25 -11.32
N ILE A 163 -8.47 -7.93 -11.13
CA ILE A 163 -9.10 -7.28 -9.97
C ILE A 163 -10.63 -7.49 -9.94
N PHE A 164 -11.25 -7.76 -11.08
CA PHE A 164 -12.68 -8.05 -11.19
C PHE A 164 -13.02 -9.52 -10.95
N GLN A 165 -12.03 -10.37 -10.72
CA GLN A 165 -12.27 -11.76 -10.37
C GLN A 165 -12.82 -11.83 -8.95
N ALA A 166 -13.95 -12.49 -8.77
CA ALA A 166 -14.51 -12.76 -7.45
C ALA A 166 -14.27 -14.24 -7.12
N TYR A 167 -13.42 -14.50 -6.12
CA TYR A 167 -13.31 -15.85 -5.58
C TYR A 167 -14.53 -16.16 -4.73
N ARG A 168 -15.21 -17.25 -5.07
CA ARG A 168 -16.19 -17.85 -4.19
C ARG A 168 -15.46 -18.57 -3.07
N ARG A 169 -15.90 -18.40 -1.83
CA ARG A 169 -15.33 -19.08 -0.66
C ARG A 169 -15.30 -20.59 -0.90
N GLY A 170 -14.09 -21.16 -1.04
CA GLY A 170 -13.86 -22.60 -1.13
C GLY A 170 -13.96 -23.24 -2.52
N GLU A 171 -14.21 -22.49 -3.58
CA GLU A 171 -14.21 -23.01 -4.95
C GLU A 171 -13.24 -22.22 -5.84
N PRO A 172 -12.38 -22.90 -6.62
CA PRO A 172 -11.62 -22.25 -7.67
C PRO A 172 -12.56 -21.94 -8.85
N GLY A 173 -13.29 -20.85 -8.74
CA GLY A 173 -14.23 -20.41 -9.77
C GLY A 173 -14.16 -18.90 -9.89
N CYS A 174 -13.49 -18.41 -10.92
CA CYS A 174 -13.52 -17.00 -11.29
C CYS A 174 -14.90 -16.68 -11.88
N ARG A 175 -15.71 -15.92 -11.15
CA ARG A 175 -16.76 -15.14 -11.80
C ARG A 175 -16.12 -13.83 -12.24
N LEU A 176 -15.89 -13.69 -13.52
CA LEU A 176 -15.63 -12.39 -14.11
C LEU A 176 -16.90 -11.55 -13.95
N TRP A 177 -16.76 -10.37 -13.39
CA TRP A 177 -17.80 -9.36 -13.54
C TRP A 177 -18.00 -9.12 -15.04
N PRO A 178 -19.24 -8.92 -15.53
CA PRO A 178 -19.44 -8.71 -16.94
C PRO A 178 -18.61 -7.54 -17.42
N ILE A 179 -17.55 -7.86 -18.18
CA ILE A 179 -16.67 -6.91 -18.83
C ILE A 179 -17.42 -6.44 -20.07
N GLY A 180 -17.95 -5.25 -20.04
CA GLY A 180 -18.60 -4.62 -21.19
C GLY A 180 -17.88 -3.35 -21.62
N PRO A 181 -18.30 -2.68 -22.70
CA PRO A 181 -17.73 -1.42 -23.15
C PRO A 181 -17.66 -0.34 -22.07
N ARG A 182 -18.50 -0.43 -21.05
CA ARG A 182 -18.52 0.46 -19.90
C ARG A 182 -17.45 0.14 -18.84
N THR A 183 -16.67 -0.91 -19.01
CA THR A 183 -15.63 -1.35 -18.06
C THR A 183 -14.28 -0.69 -18.35
N GLU A 184 -14.01 -0.23 -19.57
CA GLU A 184 -12.74 0.45 -19.88
C GLU A 184 -12.53 1.72 -19.05
N TYR A 185 -13.60 2.49 -18.87
CA TYR A 185 -13.51 3.74 -18.09
C TYR A 185 -13.14 3.52 -16.62
N PRO A 186 -13.75 2.58 -15.90
CA PRO A 186 -13.28 2.22 -14.56
C PRO A 186 -11.80 1.86 -14.47
N LEU A 187 -11.26 1.07 -15.43
CA LEU A 187 -9.84 0.69 -15.43
C LEU A 187 -8.90 1.90 -15.58
N LYS A 188 -9.29 2.93 -16.31
CA LYS A 188 -8.47 4.13 -16.51
C LYS A 188 -8.25 4.94 -15.23
N LYS A 189 -9.12 4.81 -14.23
CA LYS A 189 -8.99 5.52 -12.95
C LYS A 189 -8.28 4.75 -11.86
N ILE A 190 -7.88 3.50 -12.13
CA ILE A 190 -7.10 2.71 -11.18
C ILE A 190 -5.64 3.16 -11.23
N ARG A 191 -5.07 3.32 -10.04
CA ARG A 191 -3.67 3.70 -9.83
C ARG A 191 -3.03 2.77 -8.81
N PRO A 192 -1.79 2.35 -9.03
CA PRO A 192 -1.04 1.66 -7.98
C PRO A 192 -0.66 2.65 -6.87
N ILE A 193 -0.58 2.16 -5.64
CA ILE A 193 -0.02 2.90 -4.51
C ILE A 193 0.84 1.93 -3.69
N SER A 194 1.86 2.43 -2.99
CA SER A 194 2.68 1.62 -2.08
C SER A 194 2.39 1.93 -0.62
N LEU A 195 2.91 1.08 0.26
CA LEU A 195 2.89 1.31 1.71
C LEU A 195 3.73 2.54 2.10
N GLY A 196 4.79 2.80 1.35
CA GLY A 196 5.73 3.87 1.63
C GLY A 196 6.70 3.56 2.77
N LEU A 197 7.45 4.58 3.16
CA LEU A 197 8.39 4.53 4.26
C LEU A 197 7.65 4.84 5.58
N GLN A 198 7.43 3.80 6.38
CA GLN A 198 6.71 3.94 7.66
C GLN A 198 7.59 4.54 8.75
N VAL A 199 8.86 4.19 8.75
CA VAL A 199 9.81 4.63 9.76
C VAL A 199 10.26 6.05 9.45
N PRO A 200 10.24 6.98 10.42
CA PRO A 200 10.74 8.34 10.21
C PRO A 200 12.20 8.36 9.76
N GLU A 201 12.54 9.29 8.87
CA GLU A 201 13.88 9.38 8.28
C GLU A 201 14.99 9.55 9.33
N GLU A 202 14.66 10.18 10.46
CA GLU A 202 15.58 10.41 11.57
C GLU A 202 16.13 9.10 12.15
N LYS A 203 15.36 8.02 12.11
CA LYS A 203 15.79 6.70 12.59
C LYS A 203 16.93 6.09 11.79
N PHE A 204 17.14 6.58 10.57
CA PHE A 204 18.21 6.11 9.69
C PHE A 204 19.49 6.98 9.77
N ARG A 205 19.44 8.10 10.53
CA ARG A 205 20.63 8.93 10.74
C ARG A 205 21.64 8.19 11.60
N GLY A 206 22.88 8.15 11.16
CA GLY A 206 23.96 7.49 11.88
C GLY A 206 24.03 5.98 11.73
N LEU A 207 23.17 5.36 10.91
CA LEU A 207 23.24 3.93 10.61
C LEU A 207 24.36 3.54 9.60
N HIS A 208 25.32 4.42 9.36
CA HIS A 208 26.50 4.09 8.56
C HIS A 208 27.47 3.25 9.41
N VAL A 209 27.33 1.93 9.31
CA VAL A 209 28.07 0.96 10.11
C VAL A 209 28.82 -0.02 9.20
N GLU A 210 29.85 -0.67 9.74
CA GLU A 210 30.56 -1.72 9.05
C GLU A 210 29.63 -2.92 8.79
N LYS A 211 29.74 -3.50 7.58
CA LYS A 211 28.97 -4.67 7.18
C LYS A 211 29.54 -5.93 7.86
N LYS A 212 28.72 -6.60 8.66
CA LYS A 212 29.06 -7.81 9.44
C LYS A 212 28.52 -9.09 8.82
N HIS A 213 27.39 -8.97 8.12
CA HIS A 213 26.67 -10.10 7.56
C HIS A 213 26.57 -9.98 6.03
N ASP A 214 26.64 -11.10 5.36
CA ASP A 214 26.37 -11.15 3.92
C ASP A 214 24.89 -11.09 3.66
N ILE A 215 24.10 -11.85 4.44
CA ILE A 215 22.65 -11.93 4.28
C ILE A 215 21.99 -11.86 5.65
N PHE A 216 20.99 -10.99 5.73
CA PHE A 216 20.09 -10.88 6.90
C PHE A 216 18.65 -11.19 6.51
N PHE A 217 17.94 -11.86 7.41
CA PHE A 217 16.49 -12.03 7.35
C PHE A 217 15.88 -11.89 8.74
N CYS A 218 14.78 -11.13 8.81
CA CYS A 218 13.92 -11.09 9.99
C CYS A 218 12.46 -11.16 9.55
N GLY A 219 11.76 -12.19 9.99
CA GLY A 219 10.34 -12.36 9.69
C GLY A 219 9.82 -13.76 10.02
N THR A 220 8.51 -13.85 10.22
CA THR A 220 7.84 -15.13 10.43
C THR A 220 7.86 -15.97 9.16
N THR A 221 8.06 -17.26 9.31
CA THR A 221 7.99 -18.28 8.27
C THR A 221 6.63 -18.95 8.33
N ASP A 222 5.67 -18.43 7.58
CA ASP A 222 4.41 -19.15 7.31
C ASP A 222 4.62 -20.01 6.08
N MET A 223 4.24 -21.29 6.14
CA MET A 223 4.31 -22.27 5.05
C MET A 223 3.60 -21.81 3.76
N ARG A 224 2.77 -20.77 3.83
CA ARG A 224 2.03 -20.21 2.69
C ARG A 224 2.80 -19.12 1.92
N THR A 225 4.00 -18.79 2.33
CA THR A 225 4.78 -17.72 1.72
C THR A 225 6.06 -18.28 1.08
N PRO A 226 6.63 -17.59 0.06
CA PRO A 226 7.89 -18.02 -0.57
C PRO A 226 9.10 -17.88 0.35
N ARG A 227 8.92 -17.54 1.64
CA ARG A 227 10.00 -17.35 2.61
C ARG A 227 10.69 -18.65 2.98
N VAL A 228 9.92 -19.72 3.10
CA VAL A 228 10.44 -21.04 3.51
C VAL A 228 11.45 -21.53 2.48
N SER A 229 11.04 -21.64 1.21
CA SER A 229 11.91 -22.11 0.15
C SER A 229 13.16 -21.25 -0.05
N ALA A 230 13.01 -19.93 0.05
CA ALA A 230 14.16 -19.01 -0.03
C ALA A 230 15.15 -19.20 1.12
N LEU A 231 14.65 -19.41 2.35
CA LEU A 231 15.51 -19.65 3.51
C LEU A 231 16.20 -21.02 3.45
N GLU A 232 15.52 -22.05 2.97
CA GLU A 232 16.08 -23.37 2.75
C GLU A 232 17.22 -23.31 1.72
N GLU A 233 17.00 -22.64 0.58
CA GLU A 233 18.02 -22.47 -0.46
C GLU A 233 19.24 -21.72 0.07
N ILE A 234 19.03 -20.61 0.82
CA ILE A 234 20.14 -19.83 1.41
C ILE A 234 20.93 -20.64 2.43
N ARG A 235 20.26 -21.37 3.33
CA ARG A 235 20.94 -22.21 4.32
C ARG A 235 21.79 -23.29 3.66
N ALA A 236 21.23 -23.99 2.70
CA ALA A 236 21.91 -25.07 1.98
C ALA A 236 23.12 -24.54 1.17
N SER A 237 23.07 -23.27 0.74
CA SER A 237 24.16 -22.66 -0.02
C SER A 237 25.21 -21.99 0.85
N ALA A 238 24.85 -21.49 2.02
CA ALA A 238 25.73 -20.67 2.86
C ALA A 238 27.00 -21.39 3.32
N GLU A 239 26.89 -22.67 3.69
CA GLU A 239 28.05 -23.47 4.10
C GLU A 239 29.04 -23.64 2.95
N ARG A 240 28.53 -23.93 1.74
CA ARG A 240 29.34 -24.13 0.53
C ARG A 240 30.01 -22.83 0.06
N GLU A 241 29.30 -21.73 0.18
CA GLU A 241 29.73 -20.41 -0.30
C GLU A 241 30.47 -19.58 0.77
N GLY A 242 30.48 -20.03 2.02
CA GLY A 242 31.07 -19.31 3.14
C GLY A 242 30.34 -18.02 3.55
N TRP A 243 29.03 -17.91 3.31
CA TRP A 243 28.26 -16.71 3.62
C TRP A 243 27.98 -16.55 5.10
N LYS A 244 28.11 -15.33 5.60
CA LYS A 244 27.77 -14.98 6.98
C LYS A 244 26.28 -14.64 7.06
N LEU A 245 25.49 -15.54 7.62
CA LEU A 245 24.05 -15.40 7.78
C LEU A 245 23.65 -14.84 9.14
N LYS A 246 22.63 -13.98 9.17
CA LYS A 246 21.85 -13.67 10.37
C LYS A 246 20.39 -13.87 10.07
N LEU A 247 19.78 -14.93 10.62
CA LEU A 247 18.39 -15.31 10.38
C LEU A 247 17.64 -15.31 11.71
N VAL A 248 16.62 -14.46 11.84
CA VAL A 248 15.84 -14.25 13.07
C VAL A 248 14.37 -14.18 12.74
N GLU A 249 13.53 -14.70 13.64
CA GLU A 249 12.08 -14.67 13.44
C GLU A 249 11.47 -13.31 13.79
N ARG A 250 11.88 -12.72 14.91
CA ARG A 250 11.37 -11.42 15.40
C ARG A 250 12.46 -10.68 16.15
N MET A 251 12.41 -9.35 16.06
CA MET A 251 13.26 -8.46 16.86
C MET A 251 12.61 -7.07 16.96
N PRO A 252 13.03 -6.23 17.93
CA PRO A 252 12.63 -4.82 17.99
C PRO A 252 13.01 -4.06 16.72
N GLN A 253 12.23 -3.03 16.36
CA GLN A 253 12.43 -2.27 15.13
C GLN A 253 13.82 -1.60 15.04
N ASP A 254 14.29 -0.97 16.10
CA ASP A 254 15.61 -0.31 16.09
C ASP A 254 16.75 -1.33 15.89
N GLU A 255 16.62 -2.52 16.48
CA GLU A 255 17.55 -3.61 16.25
C GLU A 255 17.47 -4.15 14.81
N PHE A 256 16.26 -4.25 14.25
CA PHE A 256 16.05 -4.63 12.86
C PHE A 256 16.75 -3.66 11.90
N LEU A 257 16.57 -2.35 12.08
CA LEU A 257 17.20 -1.34 11.24
C LEU A 257 18.73 -1.39 11.33
N LYS A 258 19.26 -1.59 12.54
CA LYS A 258 20.70 -1.77 12.74
C LYS A 258 21.21 -3.01 12.00
N ASN A 259 20.54 -4.14 12.12
CA ASN A 259 20.95 -5.36 11.40
C ASN A 259 20.80 -5.22 9.89
N CYS A 260 19.80 -4.49 9.41
CA CYS A 260 19.76 -4.10 8.00
C CYS A 260 21.03 -3.34 7.61
N ALA A 261 21.41 -2.30 8.37
CA ALA A 261 22.60 -1.51 8.07
C ALA A 261 23.92 -2.33 8.14
N GLU A 262 24.00 -3.30 9.06
CA GLU A 262 25.15 -4.20 9.22
C GLU A 262 25.23 -5.33 8.18
N SER A 263 24.27 -5.41 7.23
CA SER A 263 24.20 -6.48 6.23
C SER A 263 24.39 -5.95 4.82
N TRP A 264 24.96 -6.74 3.92
CA TRP A 264 25.03 -6.41 2.50
C TRP A 264 23.69 -6.58 1.82
N LEU A 265 23.07 -7.72 2.05
CA LEU A 265 21.79 -8.12 1.47
C LEU A 265 20.77 -8.40 2.57
N VAL A 266 19.53 -8.02 2.33
CA VAL A 266 18.42 -8.37 3.24
C VAL A 266 17.37 -9.13 2.46
N LEU A 267 17.13 -10.37 2.83
CA LEU A 267 16.11 -11.20 2.21
C LEU A 267 14.71 -10.66 2.55
N SER A 268 13.97 -10.25 1.55
CA SER A 268 12.66 -9.63 1.70
C SER A 268 11.60 -10.20 0.74
N PRO A 269 11.35 -11.51 0.78
CA PRO A 269 10.30 -12.10 -0.04
C PRO A 269 8.92 -11.63 0.41
N SER A 270 7.95 -11.73 -0.50
CA SER A 270 6.55 -11.41 -0.23
C SER A 270 6.03 -12.16 0.99
N GLY A 271 5.11 -11.50 1.70
CA GLY A 271 4.33 -12.11 2.78
C GLY A 271 2.90 -12.37 2.32
N ASN A 272 1.93 -11.79 3.04
CA ASN A 272 0.54 -11.80 2.62
C ASN A 272 0.30 -10.96 1.36
N GLY A 273 1.13 -9.93 1.13
CA GLY A 273 1.17 -9.10 -0.07
C GLY A 273 2.59 -9.00 -0.62
N TRP A 274 2.70 -8.47 -1.83
CA TRP A 274 3.96 -8.22 -2.52
C TRP A 274 4.64 -6.92 -2.07
N ASP A 275 3.85 -5.90 -1.74
CA ASP A 275 4.36 -4.64 -1.21
C ASP A 275 4.64 -4.78 0.28
N CYS A 276 5.86 -4.47 0.69
CA CYS A 276 6.34 -4.66 2.06
C CYS A 276 7.15 -3.46 2.52
N TRP A 277 6.91 -2.98 3.74
CA TRP A 277 7.71 -1.88 4.35
C TRP A 277 9.20 -2.18 4.37
N ARG A 278 9.57 -3.44 4.56
CA ARG A 278 10.97 -3.87 4.58
C ARG A 278 11.72 -3.43 3.32
N HIS A 279 11.06 -3.35 2.16
CA HIS A 279 11.71 -2.91 0.92
C HIS A 279 12.27 -1.49 1.04
N THR A 280 11.49 -0.57 1.61
CA THR A 280 11.92 0.82 1.81
C THR A 280 12.85 0.98 3.01
N GLU A 281 12.61 0.27 4.10
CA GLU A 281 13.43 0.32 5.32
C GLU A 281 14.86 -0.18 5.07
N VAL A 282 15.02 -1.26 4.31
CA VAL A 282 16.33 -1.83 3.95
C VAL A 282 17.14 -0.85 3.13
N LEU A 283 16.53 -0.23 2.11
CA LEU A 283 17.20 0.77 1.27
C LEU A 283 17.60 2.00 2.09
N MET A 284 16.73 2.47 2.97
CA MET A 284 17.05 3.58 3.86
C MET A 284 18.18 3.26 4.83
N ALA A 285 18.32 2.01 5.26
CA ALA A 285 19.41 1.54 6.10
C ALA A 285 20.75 1.33 5.32
N GLY A 286 20.78 1.54 4.01
CA GLY A 286 21.99 1.40 3.20
C GLY A 286 22.35 -0.04 2.85
N SER A 287 21.34 -0.87 2.62
CA SER A 287 21.48 -2.29 2.21
C SER A 287 20.58 -2.58 1.02
N VAL A 288 20.82 -3.69 0.34
CA VAL A 288 20.08 -4.08 -0.86
C VAL A 288 19.06 -5.18 -0.52
N PRO A 289 17.77 -4.96 -0.77
CA PRO A 289 16.79 -6.00 -0.58
C PRO A 289 16.82 -7.03 -1.70
N LEU A 290 16.73 -8.32 -1.31
CA LEU A 290 16.48 -9.46 -2.19
C LEU A 290 14.98 -9.74 -2.20
N ILE A 291 14.32 -9.53 -3.33
CA ILE A 291 12.87 -9.60 -3.47
C ILE A 291 12.51 -10.66 -4.52
N ASN A 292 11.56 -11.54 -4.22
CA ASN A 292 11.02 -12.41 -5.26
C ASN A 292 10.23 -11.58 -6.28
N TYR A 293 10.27 -11.99 -7.57
CA TYR A 293 9.73 -11.21 -8.67
C TYR A 293 8.27 -10.81 -8.43
N PRO A 294 7.93 -9.49 -8.42
CA PRO A 294 6.57 -9.03 -8.11
C PRO A 294 5.65 -9.08 -9.32
N TRP A 295 4.39 -9.49 -9.11
CA TRP A 295 3.34 -9.50 -10.12
C TRP A 295 2.37 -8.31 -9.99
N ILE A 296 2.79 -7.29 -9.26
CA ILE A 296 1.99 -6.09 -9.03
C ILE A 296 2.60 -4.88 -9.72
N GLU A 297 1.73 -3.95 -10.10
CA GLU A 297 2.14 -2.61 -10.51
C GLU A 297 2.46 -1.75 -9.29
N ARG A 298 3.45 -0.88 -9.41
CA ARG A 298 3.80 0.13 -8.40
C ARG A 298 3.87 1.51 -9.04
N HIS A 299 3.49 2.55 -8.31
CA HIS A 299 3.55 3.93 -8.79
C HIS A 299 4.98 4.40 -9.08
N ALA A 300 5.95 3.90 -8.33
CA ALA A 300 7.38 4.10 -8.54
C ALA A 300 8.09 2.76 -8.28
N PRO A 301 8.20 1.89 -9.31
CA PRO A 301 8.74 0.55 -9.13
C PRO A 301 10.22 0.57 -8.79
N LEU A 302 10.60 -0.26 -7.81
CA LEU A 302 11.99 -0.60 -7.56
C LEU A 302 12.48 -1.48 -8.72
N ARG A 303 13.58 -1.09 -9.37
CA ARG A 303 14.12 -1.75 -10.55
C ARG A 303 15.22 -2.72 -10.18
N ASP A 304 15.20 -3.90 -10.84
CA ASP A 304 16.23 -4.92 -10.67
C ASP A 304 17.61 -4.38 -11.05
N LYS A 305 18.64 -4.73 -10.28
CA LYS A 305 20.04 -4.33 -10.45
C LYS A 305 20.32 -2.83 -10.41
N GLU A 306 19.29 -2.01 -10.17
CA GLU A 306 19.42 -0.57 -9.98
C GLU A 306 19.12 -0.15 -8.54
N HIS A 307 18.04 -0.67 -7.97
CA HIS A 307 17.60 -0.37 -6.61
C HIS A 307 17.56 -1.60 -5.71
N VAL A 308 17.26 -2.76 -6.29
CA VAL A 308 17.03 -4.04 -5.61
C VAL A 308 17.60 -5.19 -6.44
N LEU A 309 17.62 -6.37 -5.86
CA LEU A 309 17.87 -7.61 -6.58
C LEU A 309 16.61 -8.45 -6.62
N LEU A 310 16.16 -8.79 -7.81
CA LEU A 310 15.01 -9.66 -8.01
C LEU A 310 15.46 -11.10 -8.26
N TYR A 311 14.76 -12.04 -7.65
CA TYR A 311 14.96 -13.46 -7.92
C TYR A 311 13.66 -14.18 -8.28
N SER A 312 13.77 -15.21 -9.13
CA SER A 312 12.65 -16.12 -9.43
C SER A 312 12.60 -17.25 -8.40
N PRO A 313 11.45 -17.94 -8.24
CA PRO A 313 11.34 -19.10 -7.37
C PRO A 313 12.03 -20.35 -7.96
N GLU A 314 12.67 -20.25 -9.11
CA GLU A 314 13.43 -21.33 -9.72
C GLU A 314 14.61 -21.75 -8.84
N GLN A 315 14.76 -23.04 -8.62
CA GLN A 315 15.80 -23.59 -7.75
C GLN A 315 17.20 -23.16 -8.19
N GLY A 316 17.99 -22.63 -7.27
CA GLY A 316 19.35 -22.18 -7.51
C GLY A 316 19.46 -20.75 -8.05
N HIS A 317 18.37 -20.12 -8.51
CA HIS A 317 18.42 -18.77 -9.03
C HIS A 317 18.72 -17.74 -7.92
N LEU A 318 18.13 -17.87 -6.73
CA LEU A 318 18.44 -17.01 -5.59
C LEU A 318 19.91 -17.11 -5.20
N THR A 319 20.45 -18.33 -5.13
CA THR A 319 21.88 -18.57 -4.87
C THR A 319 22.78 -17.92 -5.92
N HIS A 320 22.43 -18.00 -7.19
CA HIS A 320 23.16 -17.36 -8.28
C HIS A 320 23.16 -15.82 -8.13
N VAL A 321 22.00 -15.23 -7.86
CA VAL A 321 21.87 -13.78 -7.65
C VAL A 321 22.72 -13.30 -6.48
N ILE A 322 22.68 -14.00 -5.34
CA ILE A 322 23.46 -13.67 -4.14
C ILE A 322 24.96 -13.75 -4.43
N ARG A 323 25.43 -14.85 -5.04
CA ARG A 323 26.84 -15.05 -5.38
C ARG A 323 27.37 -13.93 -6.27
N SER A 324 26.64 -13.61 -7.33
CA SER A 324 27.01 -12.54 -8.26
C SER A 324 27.05 -11.17 -7.57
N ALA A 325 26.09 -10.89 -6.72
CA ALA A 325 25.99 -9.62 -5.99
C ALA A 325 27.11 -9.47 -4.95
N LEU A 326 27.41 -10.52 -4.20
CA LEU A 326 28.46 -10.49 -3.18
C LEU A 326 29.87 -10.42 -3.77
N ALA A 327 30.07 -10.77 -5.03
CA ALA A 327 31.32 -10.57 -5.76
C ALA A 327 31.58 -9.10 -6.12
N ASP A 328 30.51 -8.25 -6.22
CA ASP A 328 30.63 -6.80 -6.48
C ASP A 328 30.07 -5.96 -5.32
N ARG A 329 30.84 -5.87 -4.24
CA ARG A 329 30.47 -5.10 -3.03
C ARG A 329 30.29 -3.61 -3.33
N GLU A 330 31.04 -3.07 -4.27
CA GLU A 330 30.93 -1.67 -4.67
C GLU A 330 29.65 -1.42 -5.48
N GLY A 331 29.27 -2.36 -6.34
CA GLY A 331 27.97 -2.35 -7.01
C GLY A 331 26.81 -2.39 -6.03
N LEU A 332 26.92 -3.17 -4.95
CA LEU A 332 25.90 -3.18 -3.87
C LEU A 332 25.79 -1.83 -3.16
N ARG A 333 26.91 -1.13 -2.90
CA ARG A 333 26.86 0.22 -2.32
C ARG A 333 26.16 1.22 -3.24
N ARG A 334 26.52 1.22 -4.53
CA ARG A 334 25.85 2.09 -5.52
C ARG A 334 24.36 1.79 -5.61
N MET A 335 23.98 0.52 -5.62
CA MET A 335 22.57 0.09 -5.68
C MET A 335 21.80 0.53 -4.43
N ALA A 336 22.36 0.35 -3.24
CA ALA A 336 21.74 0.79 -1.98
C ALA A 336 21.55 2.31 -1.95
N GLN A 337 22.54 3.08 -2.44
CA GLN A 337 22.43 4.52 -2.54
C GLN A 337 21.33 4.96 -3.53
N ALA A 338 21.33 4.41 -4.74
CA ALA A 338 20.30 4.70 -5.73
C ALA A 338 18.89 4.34 -5.23
N GLY A 339 18.78 3.20 -4.54
CA GLY A 339 17.53 2.77 -3.92
C GLY A 339 17.08 3.71 -2.80
N ARG A 340 18.00 4.20 -1.96
CA ARG A 340 17.69 5.20 -0.93
C ARG A 340 17.18 6.51 -1.54
N GLU A 341 17.84 7.02 -2.57
CA GLU A 341 17.40 8.23 -3.29
C GLU A 341 16.02 8.04 -3.91
N HIS A 342 15.76 6.85 -4.48
CA HIS A 342 14.46 6.49 -5.01
C HIS A 342 13.37 6.48 -3.92
N VAL A 343 13.66 5.90 -2.75
CA VAL A 343 12.72 5.91 -1.61
C VAL A 343 12.42 7.33 -1.15
N LEU A 344 13.43 8.16 -0.96
CA LEU A 344 13.27 9.55 -0.53
C LEU A 344 12.42 10.35 -1.53
N ARG A 345 12.59 10.09 -2.81
CA ARG A 345 11.88 10.81 -3.88
C ARG A 345 10.43 10.38 -4.06
N TYR A 346 10.10 9.10 -3.84
CA TYR A 346 8.80 8.56 -4.27
C TYR A 346 8.02 7.83 -3.17
N HIS A 347 8.67 7.38 -2.10
CA HIS A 347 8.06 6.50 -1.11
C HIS A 347 7.96 7.10 0.30
N THR A 348 8.37 8.35 0.51
CA THR A 348 8.05 9.05 1.75
C THR A 348 6.56 9.30 1.85
N TYR A 349 6.03 9.48 3.06
CA TYR A 349 4.61 9.78 3.25
C TYR A 349 4.21 11.08 2.54
N GLN A 350 5.12 12.06 2.48
CA GLN A 350 4.88 13.27 1.72
C GLN A 350 4.77 12.99 0.22
N ALA A 351 5.72 12.27 -0.37
CA ALA A 351 5.69 11.93 -1.79
C ALA A 351 4.41 11.14 -2.15
N LEU A 352 3.95 10.25 -1.26
CA LEU A 352 2.70 9.52 -1.45
C LEU A 352 1.47 10.44 -1.40
N ARG A 353 1.45 11.44 -0.51
CA ARG A 353 0.37 12.44 -0.49
C ARG A 353 0.35 13.25 -1.78
N ASP A 354 1.50 13.81 -2.17
CA ASP A 354 1.63 14.60 -3.39
C ASP A 354 1.15 13.80 -4.61
N TYR A 355 1.55 12.53 -4.72
CA TYR A 355 1.09 11.62 -5.76
C TYR A 355 -0.43 11.44 -5.75
N LEU A 356 -0.99 11.07 -4.59
CA LEU A 356 -2.41 10.75 -4.45
C LEU A 356 -3.30 11.98 -4.74
N LEU A 357 -2.92 13.14 -4.20
CA LEU A 357 -3.68 14.37 -4.37
C LEU A 357 -3.61 14.86 -5.81
N THR A 358 -2.43 14.89 -6.42
CA THR A 358 -2.23 15.34 -7.81
C THR A 358 -2.95 14.45 -8.80
N GLU A 359 -2.79 13.13 -8.73
CA GLU A 359 -3.49 12.18 -9.62
C GLU A 359 -5.01 12.30 -9.49
N THR A 360 -5.53 12.53 -8.29
CA THR A 360 -6.98 12.70 -8.08
C THR A 360 -7.49 13.97 -8.74
N LEU A 361 -6.76 15.09 -8.59
CA LEU A 361 -7.13 16.37 -9.21
C LEU A 361 -7.03 16.33 -10.74
N ASP A 362 -5.98 15.72 -11.28
CA ASP A 362 -5.79 15.60 -12.72
C ASP A 362 -6.90 14.75 -13.34
N MET A 363 -7.28 13.67 -12.69
CA MET A 363 -8.42 12.87 -13.12
C MET A 363 -9.77 13.59 -13.04
N ALA A 364 -9.94 14.49 -12.07
CA ALA A 364 -11.13 15.32 -11.99
C ALA A 364 -11.24 16.29 -13.17
N ARG A 365 -10.11 16.91 -13.57
CA ARG A 365 -10.05 17.82 -14.72
C ARG A 365 -10.36 17.15 -16.06
N ILE A 366 -9.99 15.88 -16.22
CA ILE A 366 -10.29 15.11 -17.45
C ILE A 366 -11.79 14.78 -17.53
N ARG A 367 -12.51 14.80 -16.40
CA ARG A 367 -13.95 14.51 -16.34
C ARG A 367 -14.84 15.74 -16.57
N SER A 368 -14.34 16.93 -16.25
CA SER A 368 -15.02 18.20 -16.50
C SER A 368 -14.90 18.60 -17.98
#